data_2d30b43e482f85af2c367e3a755f7c2c
#
_entry.id   2d30b43e482f85af2c367e3a755f7c2c
#
_cell.length_a   1.000
_cell.length_b   1.000
_cell.length_c   1.000
_cell.angle_alpha   90.00
_cell.angle_beta   90.00
_cell.angle_gamma   90.00
#
_symmetry.space_group_name_H-M   'P 1'
#
loop_
_entity.id
_entity.type
_entity.pdbx_description
1 polymer ?
#
loop_
_entity_poly.entity_id
_entity_poly.type
_entity_poly.pdbx_seq_one_letter_code
_entity_poly.pdbx_strand_id
1 'polypeptide(L)'
;MPIMSAQWQEDSKANKQRWFLGHQDAIDFVNCFFDAVELWDDLIDKDVEVLDEHVNRAFLSLMFVLPANRWFVANYNYYQPLIMASINGFHDANEMSKSDKKHLRNLAFHIRNFGIEIHIATAFLIGGFEHMRKVSREIREFYAFEEFENA
;
A
#
# COMPACT_ATOMS: atom_id res chain seq x y z
N MET A 1 -4.82 -10.83 4.06
CA MET A 1 -5.82 -9.96 3.36
C MET A 1 -6.85 -10.83 2.64
N PRO A 2 -8.13 -10.49 2.62
CA PRO A 2 -9.13 -11.29 1.91
C PRO A 2 -8.81 -11.35 0.40
N ILE A 3 -9.11 -12.52 -0.20
CA ILE A 3 -8.95 -12.68 -1.66
C ILE A 3 -9.91 -11.74 -2.37
N MET A 4 -9.36 -10.78 -3.09
CA MET A 4 -10.16 -9.78 -3.80
C MET A 4 -10.84 -10.38 -5.03
N SER A 5 -12.08 -9.93 -5.29
CA SER A 5 -12.83 -10.39 -6.46
C SER A 5 -12.15 -10.00 -7.78
N ALA A 6 -12.43 -10.75 -8.85
CA ALA A 6 -11.94 -10.40 -10.19
C ALA A 6 -12.38 -8.99 -10.62
N GLN A 7 -13.61 -8.60 -10.25
CA GLN A 7 -14.12 -7.24 -10.53
C GLN A 7 -13.28 -6.18 -9.82
N TRP A 8 -12.95 -6.38 -8.54
CA TRP A 8 -12.09 -5.44 -7.79
C TRP A 8 -10.71 -5.30 -8.43
N GLN A 9 -10.13 -6.40 -8.91
CA GLN A 9 -8.83 -6.37 -9.61
C GLN A 9 -8.88 -5.56 -10.90
N GLU A 10 -9.95 -5.72 -11.71
CA GLU A 10 -10.14 -4.93 -12.92
C GLU A 10 -10.38 -3.44 -12.60
N ASP A 11 -11.18 -3.14 -11.60
CA ASP A 11 -11.40 -1.77 -11.13
C ASP A 11 -10.10 -1.14 -10.61
N SER A 12 -9.26 -1.90 -9.90
CA SER A 12 -7.94 -1.46 -9.45
C SER A 12 -7.04 -1.06 -10.60
N LYS A 13 -6.98 -1.87 -11.67
CA LYS A 13 -6.20 -1.55 -12.87
C LYS A 13 -6.69 -0.27 -13.54
N ALA A 14 -8.00 -0.17 -13.77
CA ALA A 14 -8.60 1.00 -14.41
C ALA A 14 -8.39 2.28 -13.58
N ASN A 15 -8.56 2.18 -12.27
CA ASN A 15 -8.36 3.29 -11.36
C ASN A 15 -6.90 3.76 -11.34
N LYS A 16 -5.93 2.85 -11.28
CA LYS A 16 -4.50 3.21 -11.32
C LYS A 16 -4.11 3.90 -12.61
N GLN A 17 -4.66 3.48 -13.75
CA GLN A 17 -4.46 4.19 -15.02
C GLN A 17 -4.92 5.65 -14.93
N ARG A 18 -6.04 5.90 -14.30
CA ARG A 18 -6.60 7.24 -14.14
C ARG A 18 -5.88 8.05 -13.04
N TRP A 19 -5.63 7.45 -11.86
CA TRP A 19 -4.95 8.13 -10.76
C TRP A 19 -3.53 8.55 -11.11
N PHE A 20 -2.84 7.73 -11.90
CA PHE A 20 -1.43 7.96 -12.27
C PHE A 20 -1.27 8.40 -13.73
N LEU A 21 -2.36 8.91 -14.34
CA LEU A 21 -2.37 9.49 -15.69
C LEU A 21 -1.66 8.60 -16.73
N GLY A 22 -1.84 7.28 -16.64
CA GLY A 22 -1.26 6.31 -17.56
C GLY A 22 0.26 6.10 -17.43
N HIS A 23 0.89 6.60 -16.36
CA HIS A 23 2.33 6.47 -16.17
C HIS A 23 2.71 5.04 -15.73
N GLN A 24 3.10 4.21 -16.66
CA GLN A 24 3.25 2.76 -16.44
C GLN A 24 4.33 2.43 -15.39
N ASP A 25 5.50 3.07 -15.44
CA ASP A 25 6.56 2.81 -14.45
C ASP A 25 6.10 3.15 -13.01
N ALA A 26 5.26 4.18 -12.84
CA ALA A 26 4.68 4.52 -11.53
C ALA A 26 3.63 3.49 -11.08
N ILE A 27 2.80 3.00 -12.00
CA ILE A 27 1.82 1.93 -11.74
C ILE A 27 2.55 0.65 -11.32
N ASP A 28 3.59 0.27 -12.05
CA ASP A 28 4.41 -0.92 -11.77
C ASP A 28 5.12 -0.82 -10.40
N PHE A 29 5.63 0.37 -10.08
CA PHE A 29 6.20 0.64 -8.75
C PHE A 29 5.18 0.42 -7.64
N VAL A 30 4.01 1.04 -7.74
CA VAL A 30 2.96 0.95 -6.73
C VAL A 30 2.49 -0.50 -6.57
N ASN A 31 2.29 -1.24 -7.66
CA ASN A 31 1.93 -2.65 -7.60
C ASN A 31 3.00 -3.49 -6.92
N CYS A 32 4.26 -3.33 -7.31
CA CYS A 32 5.39 -4.05 -6.73
C CYS A 32 5.54 -3.78 -5.22
N PHE A 33 5.40 -2.53 -4.82
CA PHE A 33 5.49 -2.13 -3.41
C PHE A 33 4.36 -2.76 -2.58
N PHE A 34 3.13 -2.69 -3.06
CA PHE A 34 1.97 -3.24 -2.34
C PHE A 34 1.97 -4.76 -2.27
N ASP A 35 2.36 -5.46 -3.34
CA ASP A 35 2.51 -6.93 -3.30
C ASP A 35 3.49 -7.35 -2.19
N ALA A 36 4.57 -6.60 -2.00
CA ALA A 36 5.55 -6.88 -0.96
C ALA A 36 5.00 -6.56 0.45
N VAL A 37 4.26 -5.48 0.59
CA VAL A 37 3.64 -5.09 1.87
C VAL A 37 2.56 -6.07 2.28
N GLU A 38 1.71 -6.53 1.36
CA GLU A 38 0.70 -7.54 1.62
C GLU A 38 1.32 -8.86 2.08
N LEU A 39 2.36 -9.34 1.38
CA LEU A 39 3.06 -10.55 1.82
C LEU A 39 3.65 -10.37 3.22
N TRP A 40 4.23 -9.20 3.52
CA TRP A 40 4.78 -8.95 4.84
C TRP A 40 3.71 -8.99 5.93
N ASP A 41 2.53 -8.40 5.67
CA ASP A 41 1.38 -8.43 6.58
C ASP A 41 0.91 -9.88 6.83
N ASP A 42 0.70 -10.64 5.77
CA ASP A 42 0.28 -12.05 5.84
C ASP A 42 1.26 -12.92 6.64
N LEU A 43 2.57 -12.68 6.49
CA LEU A 43 3.62 -13.40 7.23
C LEU A 43 3.63 -13.06 8.73
N ILE A 44 3.29 -11.83 9.10
CA ILE A 44 3.27 -11.38 10.50
C ILE A 44 1.97 -11.81 11.18
N ASP A 45 0.83 -11.58 10.55
CA ASP A 45 -0.49 -11.86 11.13
C ASP A 45 -0.86 -13.34 11.08
N LYS A 46 -0.34 -14.06 10.09
CA LYS A 46 -0.57 -15.52 9.89
C LYS A 46 -2.04 -15.88 9.77
N ASP A 47 -2.83 -14.98 9.24
CA ASP A 47 -4.28 -15.17 9.04
C ASP A 47 -4.60 -15.89 7.73
N VAL A 48 -3.65 -15.94 6.79
CA VAL A 48 -3.74 -16.68 5.53
C VAL A 48 -2.53 -17.57 5.32
N GLU A 49 -2.69 -18.62 4.52
CA GLU A 49 -1.58 -19.47 4.10
C GLU A 49 -0.73 -18.75 3.03
N VAL A 50 0.55 -18.58 3.33
CA VAL A 50 1.50 -17.98 2.39
C VAL A 50 2.19 -19.09 1.59
N LEU A 51 1.97 -19.08 0.27
CA LEU A 51 2.57 -20.05 -0.63
C LEU A 51 3.99 -19.63 -1.02
N ASP A 52 4.86 -20.62 -1.27
CA ASP A 52 6.25 -20.38 -1.69
C ASP A 52 6.35 -19.47 -2.92
N GLU A 53 5.39 -19.57 -3.85
CA GLU A 53 5.36 -18.70 -5.04
C GLU A 53 5.16 -17.22 -4.69
N HIS A 54 4.40 -16.90 -3.65
CA HIS A 54 4.20 -15.52 -3.18
C HIS A 54 5.49 -14.97 -2.58
N VAL A 55 6.18 -15.78 -1.78
CA VAL A 55 7.49 -15.43 -1.22
C VAL A 55 8.51 -15.17 -2.32
N ASN A 56 8.64 -16.10 -3.27
CA ASN A 56 9.57 -15.98 -4.38
C ASN A 56 9.30 -14.75 -5.25
N ARG A 57 8.04 -14.46 -5.52
CA ARG A 57 7.63 -13.26 -6.29
C ARG A 57 7.99 -11.97 -5.55
N ALA A 58 7.75 -11.91 -4.26
CA ALA A 58 8.10 -10.72 -3.47
C ALA A 58 9.60 -10.49 -3.40
N PHE A 59 10.41 -11.53 -3.23
CA PHE A 59 11.87 -11.41 -3.29
C PHE A 59 12.36 -10.93 -4.66
N LEU A 60 11.83 -11.47 -5.76
CA LEU A 60 12.13 -10.99 -7.10
C LEU A 60 11.75 -9.51 -7.26
N SER A 61 10.57 -9.14 -6.79
CA SER A 61 10.07 -7.76 -6.85
C SER A 61 10.97 -6.80 -6.09
N LEU A 62 11.34 -7.11 -4.84
CA LEU A 62 12.15 -6.23 -4.00
C LEU A 62 13.62 -6.16 -4.42
N MET A 63 14.20 -7.29 -4.85
CA MET A 63 15.63 -7.36 -5.13
C MET A 63 15.99 -7.02 -6.57
N PHE A 64 15.06 -7.16 -7.49
CA PHE A 64 15.32 -6.96 -8.92
C PHE A 64 14.39 -5.95 -9.57
N VAL A 65 13.06 -6.13 -9.48
CA VAL A 65 12.10 -5.30 -10.21
C VAL A 65 12.09 -3.87 -9.66
N LEU A 66 11.98 -3.71 -8.36
CA LEU A 66 11.92 -2.40 -7.71
C LEU A 66 13.19 -1.56 -7.90
N PRO A 67 14.40 -2.09 -7.67
CA PRO A 67 15.64 -1.34 -7.93
C PRO A 67 15.86 -0.96 -9.41
N ALA A 68 15.26 -1.70 -10.34
CA ALA A 68 15.31 -1.42 -11.78
C ALA A 68 14.19 -0.49 -12.26
N ASN A 69 13.18 -0.21 -11.42
CA ASN A 69 12.06 0.65 -11.80
C ASN A 69 12.51 2.11 -11.88
N ARG A 70 12.44 2.69 -13.09
CA ARG A 70 12.93 4.05 -13.36
C ARG A 70 12.18 5.13 -12.58
N TRP A 71 10.88 4.97 -12.38
CA TRP A 71 10.08 5.89 -11.58
C TRP A 71 10.53 5.90 -10.12
N PHE A 72 10.66 4.71 -9.51
CA PHE A 72 11.11 4.57 -8.13
C PHE A 72 12.51 5.14 -7.92
N VAL A 73 13.47 4.78 -8.78
CA VAL A 73 14.85 5.25 -8.71
C VAL A 73 14.91 6.78 -8.82
N ALA A 74 14.19 7.38 -9.77
CA ALA A 74 14.17 8.83 -9.96
C ALA A 74 13.54 9.58 -8.77
N ASN A 75 12.62 8.96 -8.04
CA ASN A 75 11.89 9.57 -6.93
C ASN A 75 12.25 8.97 -5.56
N TYR A 76 13.31 8.19 -5.47
CA TYR A 76 13.69 7.46 -4.26
C TYR A 76 13.80 8.35 -3.02
N ASN A 77 14.44 9.51 -3.15
CA ASN A 77 14.62 10.44 -2.04
C ASN A 77 13.28 11.00 -1.50
N TYR A 78 12.25 11.04 -2.33
CA TYR A 78 10.91 11.42 -1.91
C TYR A 78 10.17 10.28 -1.23
N TYR A 79 10.26 9.06 -1.77
CA TYR A 79 9.57 7.90 -1.23
C TYR A 79 10.21 7.34 0.04
N GLN A 80 11.52 7.43 0.17
CA GLN A 80 12.27 6.83 1.27
C GLN A 80 11.74 7.25 2.66
N PRO A 81 11.49 8.53 2.99
CA PRO A 81 10.94 8.90 4.28
C PRO A 81 9.49 8.42 4.47
N LEU A 82 8.69 8.37 3.41
CA LEU A 82 7.31 7.84 3.47
C LEU A 82 7.28 6.34 3.72
N ILE A 83 8.14 5.60 3.05
CA ILE A 83 8.28 4.14 3.25
C ILE A 83 8.76 3.87 4.68
N MET A 84 9.75 4.62 5.17
CA MET A 84 10.25 4.47 6.54
C MET A 84 9.15 4.75 7.58
N ALA A 85 8.37 5.81 7.39
CA ALA A 85 7.25 6.14 8.26
C ALA A 85 6.16 5.06 8.23
N SER A 86 5.89 4.48 7.05
CA SER A 86 4.93 3.37 6.90
C SER A 86 5.40 2.11 7.62
N ILE A 87 6.68 1.75 7.49
CA ILE A 87 7.28 0.60 8.19
C ILE A 87 7.19 0.80 9.70
N ASN A 88 7.59 1.96 10.20
CA ASN A 88 7.50 2.26 11.63
C ASN A 88 6.05 2.23 12.13
N GLY A 89 5.13 2.83 11.37
CA GLY A 89 3.70 2.81 11.69
C GLY A 89 3.12 1.41 11.78
N PHE A 90 3.55 0.49 10.92
CA PHE A 90 3.15 -0.92 10.97
C PHE A 90 3.63 -1.61 12.26
N HIS A 91 4.86 -1.35 12.71
CA HIS A 91 5.36 -1.85 14.00
C HIS A 91 4.54 -1.30 15.17
N ASP A 92 4.32 0.02 15.20
CA ASP A 92 3.50 0.66 16.24
C ASP A 92 2.06 0.10 16.27
N ALA A 93 1.46 -0.10 15.08
CA ALA A 93 0.13 -0.65 14.94
C ALA A 93 0.03 -2.07 15.51
N ASN A 94 1.03 -2.92 15.26
CA ASN A 94 1.07 -4.28 15.80
C ASN A 94 1.14 -4.31 17.33
N GLU A 95 1.84 -3.37 17.95
CA GLU A 95 1.87 -3.24 19.41
C GLU A 95 0.57 -2.65 19.97
N MET A 96 0.09 -1.56 19.37
CA MET A 96 -1.11 -0.84 19.83
C MET A 96 -2.40 -1.64 19.64
N SER A 97 -2.47 -2.53 18.65
CA SER A 97 -3.63 -3.40 18.43
C SER A 97 -3.92 -4.34 19.61
N LYS A 98 -2.92 -4.63 20.44
CA LYS A 98 -3.01 -5.48 21.64
C LYS A 98 -3.45 -4.71 22.89
N SER A 99 -3.66 -3.39 22.77
CA SER A 99 -4.04 -2.54 23.92
C SER A 99 -5.45 -2.87 24.41
N ASP A 100 -5.67 -2.78 25.72
CA ASP A 100 -7.00 -2.83 26.33
C ASP A 100 -7.83 -1.56 26.03
N LYS A 101 -7.17 -0.47 25.63
CA LYS A 101 -7.81 0.82 25.30
C LYS A 101 -8.33 0.84 23.87
N LYS A 102 -9.65 0.91 23.71
CA LYS A 102 -10.32 0.93 22.41
C LYS A 102 -9.77 1.99 21.44
N HIS A 103 -9.51 3.21 21.92
CA HIS A 103 -9.02 4.29 21.06
C HIS A 103 -7.62 4.01 20.50
N LEU A 104 -6.76 3.27 21.22
CA LEU A 104 -5.45 2.87 20.72
C LEU A 104 -5.57 1.77 19.65
N ARG A 105 -6.51 0.83 19.81
CA ARG A 105 -6.80 -0.17 18.76
C ARG A 105 -7.37 0.49 17.51
N ASN A 106 -8.24 1.50 17.65
CA ASN A 106 -8.74 2.29 16.53
C ASN A 106 -7.61 2.99 15.79
N LEU A 107 -6.70 3.64 16.53
CA LEU A 107 -5.55 4.32 15.95
C LEU A 107 -4.63 3.32 15.24
N ALA A 108 -4.38 2.17 15.83
CA ALA A 108 -3.59 1.09 15.23
C ALA A 108 -4.17 0.65 13.88
N PHE A 109 -5.48 0.45 13.81
CA PHE A 109 -6.17 0.09 12.56
C PHE A 109 -5.93 1.11 11.44
N HIS A 110 -6.01 2.41 11.76
CA HIS A 110 -5.77 3.47 10.77
C HIS A 110 -4.29 3.60 10.38
N ILE A 111 -3.37 3.49 11.34
CA ILE A 111 -1.92 3.59 11.09
C ILE A 111 -1.44 2.44 10.20
N ARG A 112 -1.99 1.24 10.36
CA ARG A 112 -1.63 0.05 9.57
C ARG A 112 -1.82 0.29 8.06
N ASN A 113 -2.81 1.08 7.69
CA ASN A 113 -3.11 1.43 6.30
C ASN A 113 -2.33 2.65 5.76
N PHE A 114 -1.31 3.10 6.47
CA PHE A 114 -0.54 4.28 6.07
C PHE A 114 0.15 4.13 4.70
N GLY A 115 0.37 2.91 4.23
CA GLY A 115 0.90 2.64 2.89
C GLY A 115 0.10 3.27 1.75
N ILE A 116 -1.19 3.59 1.95
CA ILE A 116 -2.03 4.32 0.99
C ILE A 116 -1.45 5.71 0.67
N GLU A 117 -0.71 6.32 1.60
CA GLU A 117 -0.03 7.60 1.35
C GLU A 117 0.98 7.51 0.19
N ILE A 118 1.53 6.33 -0.09
CA ILE A 118 2.39 6.11 -1.27
C ILE A 118 1.62 6.32 -2.58
N HIS A 119 0.37 5.86 -2.68
CA HIS A 119 -0.50 6.12 -3.84
C HIS A 119 -0.75 7.62 -4.00
N ILE A 120 -1.11 8.29 -2.91
CA ILE A 120 -1.45 9.72 -2.91
C ILE A 120 -0.23 10.57 -3.26
N ALA A 121 0.94 10.23 -2.70
CA ALA A 121 2.21 10.87 -3.05
C ALA A 121 2.55 10.66 -4.54
N THR A 122 2.32 9.47 -5.08
CA THR A 122 2.52 9.18 -6.49
C THR A 122 1.63 10.03 -7.39
N ALA A 123 0.35 10.18 -7.04
CA ALA A 123 -0.56 11.07 -7.76
C ALA A 123 -0.09 12.53 -7.75
N PHE A 124 0.46 13.00 -6.61
CA PHE A 124 1.07 14.32 -6.52
C PHE A 124 2.28 14.48 -7.43
N LEU A 125 3.21 13.54 -7.40
CA LEU A 125 4.44 13.59 -8.20
C LEU A 125 4.16 13.60 -9.70
N ILE A 126 3.09 12.92 -10.13
CA ILE A 126 2.70 12.85 -11.56
C ILE A 126 1.92 14.07 -12.00
N GLY A 127 0.91 14.46 -11.24
CA GLY A 127 -0.10 15.45 -11.67
C GLY A 127 -0.12 16.75 -10.88
N GLY A 128 0.69 16.88 -9.84
CA GLY A 128 0.71 18.05 -8.98
C GLY A 128 -0.43 18.08 -7.94
N PHE A 129 -0.47 19.16 -7.17
CA PHE A 129 -1.37 19.30 -6.03
C PHE A 129 -2.86 19.18 -6.39
N GLU A 130 -3.30 19.88 -7.43
CA GLU A 130 -4.70 19.87 -7.84
C GLU A 130 -5.17 18.49 -8.29
N HIS A 131 -4.33 17.76 -9.02
CA HIS A 131 -4.62 16.40 -9.43
C HIS A 131 -4.71 15.47 -8.21
N MET A 132 -3.72 15.54 -7.30
CA MET A 132 -3.76 14.78 -6.04
C MET A 132 -5.05 15.05 -5.27
N ARG A 133 -5.49 16.31 -5.16
CA ARG A 133 -6.75 16.67 -4.48
C ARG A 133 -7.98 16.04 -5.12
N LYS A 134 -8.00 15.89 -6.44
CA LYS A 134 -9.11 15.26 -7.16
C LYS A 134 -9.23 13.77 -6.87
N VAL A 135 -8.10 13.06 -6.72
CA VAL A 135 -8.09 11.60 -6.64
C VAL A 135 -7.87 11.06 -5.23
N SER A 136 -7.34 11.85 -4.29
CA SER A 136 -6.93 11.34 -2.97
C SER A 136 -8.06 10.71 -2.17
N ARG A 137 -9.23 11.34 -2.13
CA ARG A 137 -10.39 10.79 -1.41
C ARG A 137 -10.85 9.47 -2.04
N GLU A 138 -10.93 9.42 -3.35
CA GLU A 138 -11.31 8.22 -4.08
C GLU A 138 -10.33 7.06 -3.83
N ILE A 139 -9.03 7.34 -3.82
CA ILE A 139 -8.00 6.34 -3.48
C ILE A 139 -8.26 5.76 -2.08
N ARG A 140 -8.51 6.62 -1.08
CA ARG A 140 -8.80 6.18 0.29
C ARG A 140 -10.06 5.32 0.36
N GLU A 141 -11.14 5.76 -0.29
CA GLU A 141 -12.42 5.04 -0.30
C GLU A 141 -12.31 3.69 -1.01
N PHE A 142 -11.52 3.61 -2.08
CA PHE A 142 -11.31 2.36 -2.83
C PHE A 142 -10.61 1.28 -1.99
N TYR A 143 -9.65 1.67 -1.15
CA TYR A 143 -8.93 0.74 -0.27
C TYR A 143 -9.56 0.57 1.12
N ALA A 144 -10.63 1.29 1.43
CA ALA A 144 -11.35 1.18 2.70
C ALA A 144 -12.39 0.06 2.67
N PHE A 145 -11.98 -1.16 2.31
CA PHE A 145 -12.87 -2.32 2.22
C PHE A 145 -12.97 -3.12 3.53
N GLU A 146 -12.08 -2.87 4.47
CA GLU A 146 -12.15 -3.42 5.81
C GLU A 146 -12.77 -2.41 6.77
N GLU A 147 -13.76 -2.84 7.53
CA GLU A 147 -14.35 -2.02 8.58
C GLU A 147 -13.66 -2.35 9.91
N PHE A 148 -13.41 -1.31 10.70
CA PHE A 148 -12.96 -1.54 12.07
C PHE A 148 -14.12 -2.14 12.86
N GLU A 149 -14.03 -3.41 13.18
CA GLU A 149 -14.99 -4.06 14.06
C GLU A 149 -14.93 -3.43 15.46
N ASN A 150 -16.11 -3.09 15.98
CA ASN A 150 -16.24 -2.59 17.35
C ASN A 150 -15.93 -3.72 18.34
N ALA A 151 -14.66 -3.99 18.51
CA ALA A 151 -14.20 -4.91 19.52
C ALA A 151 -14.36 -4.31 20.93
#